data_5e709cbc6930ba44dcb2abda3678d988
#
_entry.id   5e709cbc6930ba44dcb2abda3678d988
#
_cell.length_a   1.000
_cell.length_b   1.000
_cell.length_c   1.000
_cell.angle_alpha   90.00
_cell.angle_beta   90.00
_cell.angle_gamma   90.00
#
_symmetry.space_group_name_H-M   'P 1'
#
loop_
_entity.id
_entity.type
_entity.pdbx_description
1 polymer ?
#
loop_
_entity_poly.entity_id
_entity_poly.type
_entity_poly.pdbx_seq_one_letter_code
_entity_poly.pdbx_strand_id
1 'polypeptide(L)'
;METAQAIQAHHPTITICVERGIGEVDYGDWQGKAISALQGRKMWQLVQETPSRAAFPNGEAMRDVQDRAVNTIERLTAAHPREMIAVVSHADVIKMVLAHYLGMHLDVFQRLVVAPASISTLSLGFGRPYIAGMNDTAHLLHLEKGRKPA
;
A
#
# COMPACT_ATOMS: atom_id res chain seq x y z
N MET A 1 -8.27 7.61 -6.31
CA MET A 1 -8.42 9.07 -6.60
C MET A 1 -9.28 9.78 -5.56
N GLU A 2 -10.45 9.29 -5.18
CA GLU A 2 -11.37 9.96 -4.24
C GLU A 2 -10.70 10.37 -2.91
N THR A 3 -9.93 9.47 -2.28
CA THR A 3 -9.20 9.80 -1.03
C THR A 3 -8.22 10.96 -1.22
N ALA A 4 -7.45 10.97 -2.29
CA ALA A 4 -6.52 12.05 -2.57
C ALA A 4 -7.24 13.38 -2.82
N GLN A 5 -8.38 13.37 -3.51
CA GLN A 5 -9.21 14.55 -3.73
C GLN A 5 -9.81 15.07 -2.43
N ALA A 6 -10.25 14.19 -1.53
CA ALA A 6 -10.74 14.58 -0.21
C ALA A 6 -9.65 15.26 0.63
N ILE A 7 -8.42 14.76 0.58
CA ILE A 7 -7.27 15.41 1.24
C ILE A 7 -7.00 16.78 0.62
N GLN A 8 -6.94 16.87 -0.72
CA GLN A 8 -6.69 18.12 -1.44
C GLN A 8 -7.74 19.19 -1.11
N ALA A 9 -9.01 18.82 -0.94
CA ALA A 9 -10.08 19.76 -0.61
C ALA A 9 -9.80 20.55 0.69
N HIS A 10 -9.04 19.96 1.62
CA HIS A 10 -8.60 20.62 2.86
C HIS A 10 -7.20 21.25 2.76
N HIS A 11 -6.49 21.02 1.65
CA HIS A 11 -5.15 21.53 1.38
C HIS A 11 -5.08 22.09 -0.05
N PRO A 12 -5.71 23.23 -0.35
CA PRO A 12 -5.91 23.73 -1.72
C PRO A 12 -4.61 24.10 -2.46
N THR A 13 -3.51 24.26 -1.73
CA THR A 13 -2.17 24.53 -2.30
C THR A 13 -1.45 23.28 -2.80
N ILE A 14 -1.96 22.09 -2.48
CA ILE A 14 -1.34 20.83 -2.88
C ILE A 14 -1.86 20.41 -4.25
N THR A 15 -0.96 20.00 -5.14
CA THR A 15 -1.31 19.42 -6.44
C THR A 15 -1.28 17.90 -6.35
N ILE A 16 -2.33 17.23 -6.86
CA ILE A 16 -2.36 15.78 -6.99
C ILE A 16 -1.60 15.39 -8.25
N CYS A 17 -0.57 14.55 -8.08
CA CYS A 17 0.15 13.89 -9.15
C CYS A 17 -0.22 12.41 -9.19
N VAL A 18 -0.56 11.87 -10.37
CA VAL A 18 -0.91 10.46 -10.53
C VAL A 18 0.35 9.66 -10.84
N GLU A 19 0.66 8.72 -9.95
CA GLU A 19 1.80 7.83 -10.05
C GLU A 19 1.36 6.38 -10.26
N ARG A 20 1.61 5.83 -11.43
CA ARG A 20 1.20 4.46 -11.78
C ARG A 20 1.93 3.41 -10.94
N GLY A 21 3.18 3.68 -10.56
CA GLY A 21 4.01 2.75 -9.80
C GLY A 21 3.50 2.43 -8.40
N ILE A 22 2.59 3.25 -7.83
CA ILE A 22 1.91 3.00 -6.55
C ILE A 22 0.42 2.62 -6.72
N GLY A 23 -0.01 2.31 -7.93
CA GLY A 23 -1.36 1.80 -8.20
C GLY A 23 -1.57 0.41 -7.58
N GLU A 24 -2.84 -0.02 -7.48
CA GLU A 24 -3.20 -1.36 -6.98
C GLU A 24 -2.51 -2.46 -7.79
N VAL A 25 -2.40 -3.63 -7.20
CA VAL A 25 -1.95 -4.86 -7.87
C VAL A 25 -2.89 -5.14 -9.04
N ASP A 26 -2.33 -5.39 -10.21
CA ASP A 26 -3.10 -5.96 -11.30
C ASP A 26 -3.29 -7.47 -11.05
N TYR A 27 -4.45 -7.82 -10.52
CA TYR A 27 -4.81 -9.21 -10.26
C TYR A 27 -5.21 -9.98 -11.52
N GLY A 28 -5.15 -9.35 -12.71
CA GLY A 28 -5.47 -9.97 -13.99
C GLY A 28 -6.80 -10.70 -13.99
N ASP A 29 -6.78 -11.99 -14.35
CA ASP A 29 -7.98 -12.84 -14.42
C ASP A 29 -8.72 -13.00 -13.07
N TRP A 30 -8.16 -12.53 -11.96
CA TRP A 30 -8.82 -12.60 -10.65
C TRP A 30 -9.68 -11.37 -10.35
N GLN A 31 -9.53 -10.31 -11.11
CA GLN A 31 -10.30 -9.08 -10.93
C GLN A 31 -11.80 -9.37 -11.05
N GLY A 32 -12.58 -8.84 -10.12
CA GLY A 32 -14.03 -9.00 -10.08
C GLY A 32 -14.53 -10.39 -9.65
N LYS A 33 -13.64 -11.35 -9.34
CA LYS A 33 -14.05 -12.67 -8.84
C LYS A 33 -14.25 -12.65 -7.32
N ALA A 34 -15.25 -13.36 -6.86
CA ALA A 34 -15.47 -13.55 -5.42
C ALA A 34 -14.30 -14.33 -4.81
N ILE A 35 -13.84 -13.91 -3.62
CA ILE A 35 -12.76 -14.57 -2.88
C ILE A 35 -13.06 -16.06 -2.67
N SER A 36 -14.31 -16.42 -2.35
CA SER A 36 -14.73 -17.81 -2.18
C SER A 36 -14.50 -18.69 -3.41
N ALA A 37 -14.55 -18.11 -4.62
CA ALA A 37 -14.26 -18.83 -5.87
C ALA A 37 -12.75 -19.01 -6.13
N LEU A 38 -11.90 -18.32 -5.40
CA LEU A 38 -10.44 -18.32 -5.53
C LEU A 38 -9.75 -19.20 -4.47
N GLN A 39 -10.31 -19.29 -3.26
CA GLN A 39 -9.72 -19.95 -2.09
C GLN A 39 -9.31 -21.41 -2.28
N GLY A 40 -9.96 -22.16 -3.18
CA GLY A 40 -9.61 -23.57 -3.49
C GLY A 40 -8.51 -23.75 -4.54
N ARG A 41 -7.97 -22.69 -5.09
CA ARG A 41 -6.98 -22.76 -6.19
C ARG A 41 -5.55 -22.84 -5.66
N LYS A 42 -4.69 -23.58 -6.35
CA LYS A 42 -3.24 -23.63 -6.03
C LYS A 42 -2.60 -22.24 -5.98
N MET A 43 -3.01 -21.36 -6.88
CA MET A 43 -2.52 -19.97 -6.89
C MET A 43 -2.92 -19.21 -5.62
N TRP A 44 -4.10 -19.49 -5.05
CA TRP A 44 -4.50 -18.87 -3.79
C TRP A 44 -3.54 -19.21 -2.65
N GLN A 45 -3.17 -20.49 -2.51
CA GLN A 45 -2.18 -20.91 -1.51
C GLN A 45 -0.83 -20.21 -1.76
N LEU A 46 -0.40 -20.14 -3.03
CA LEU A 46 0.85 -19.47 -3.38
C LEU A 46 0.84 -18.00 -2.96
N VAL A 47 -0.25 -17.28 -3.21
CA VAL A 47 -0.41 -15.87 -2.79
C VAL A 47 -0.41 -15.72 -1.27
N GLN A 48 -0.95 -16.70 -0.52
CA GLN A 48 -1.02 -16.66 0.93
C GLN A 48 0.30 -17.09 1.61
N GLU A 49 0.98 -18.09 1.07
CA GLU A 49 2.12 -18.74 1.75
C GLU A 49 3.48 -18.25 1.21
N THR A 50 3.57 -18.02 -0.10
CA THR A 50 4.80 -17.63 -0.79
C THR A 50 4.54 -16.58 -1.87
N PRO A 51 3.99 -15.40 -1.51
CA PRO A 51 3.64 -14.35 -2.48
C PRO A 51 4.81 -13.93 -3.38
N SER A 52 6.05 -14.04 -2.91
CA SER A 52 7.23 -13.77 -3.73
C SER A 52 7.35 -14.64 -5.00
N ARG A 53 6.59 -15.72 -5.07
CA ARG A 53 6.53 -16.65 -6.22
C ARG A 53 5.22 -16.55 -6.99
N ALA A 54 4.29 -15.71 -6.53
CA ALA A 54 2.99 -15.54 -7.15
C ALA A 54 3.07 -14.56 -8.32
N ALA A 55 2.47 -14.96 -9.45
CA ALA A 55 2.20 -14.10 -10.59
C ALA A 55 0.77 -14.37 -11.06
N PHE A 56 -0.02 -13.32 -11.16
CA PHE A 56 -1.44 -13.45 -11.54
C PHE A 56 -1.56 -13.70 -13.06
N PRO A 57 -2.42 -14.62 -13.50
CA PRO A 57 -2.65 -14.85 -14.93
C PRO A 57 -3.17 -13.55 -15.58
N ASN A 58 -2.49 -13.11 -16.65
CA ASN A 58 -2.74 -11.83 -17.32
C ASN A 58 -2.66 -10.59 -16.39
N GLY A 59 -1.94 -10.69 -15.29
CA GLY A 59 -1.72 -9.65 -14.32
C GLY A 59 -0.25 -9.54 -13.92
N GLU A 60 0.03 -8.96 -12.76
CA GLU A 60 1.38 -8.72 -12.26
C GLU A 60 1.93 -9.89 -11.42
N ALA A 61 3.25 -10.01 -11.36
CA ALA A 61 3.90 -10.76 -10.30
C ALA A 61 4.05 -9.88 -9.04
N MET A 62 3.87 -10.50 -7.86
CA MET A 62 3.94 -9.75 -6.59
C MET A 62 5.31 -9.08 -6.36
N ARG A 63 6.39 -9.66 -6.89
CA ARG A 63 7.73 -9.03 -6.85
C ARG A 63 7.79 -7.77 -7.69
N ASP A 64 7.21 -7.80 -8.89
CA ASP A 64 7.20 -6.65 -9.80
C ASP A 64 6.39 -5.49 -9.20
N VAL A 65 5.31 -5.81 -8.48
CA VAL A 65 4.52 -4.82 -7.74
C VAL A 65 5.35 -4.17 -6.64
N GLN A 66 6.07 -4.96 -5.83
CA GLN A 66 6.96 -4.42 -4.79
C GLN A 66 8.04 -3.53 -5.42
N ASP A 67 8.70 -4.02 -6.46
CA ASP A 67 9.80 -3.30 -7.13
C ASP A 67 9.33 -1.97 -7.72
N ARG A 68 8.20 -1.95 -8.45
CA ARG A 68 7.67 -0.70 -9.02
C ARG A 68 7.25 0.30 -7.95
N ALA A 69 6.69 -0.19 -6.83
CA ALA A 69 6.26 0.68 -5.75
C ALA A 69 7.45 1.29 -5.01
N VAL A 70 8.45 0.48 -4.65
CA VAL A 70 9.69 0.94 -4.00
C VAL A 70 10.43 1.93 -4.90
N ASN A 71 10.67 1.59 -6.16
CA ASN A 71 11.32 2.47 -7.13
C ASN A 71 10.59 3.83 -7.27
N THR A 72 9.25 3.80 -7.21
CA THR A 72 8.46 5.04 -7.25
C THR A 72 8.68 5.88 -5.99
N ILE A 73 8.68 5.27 -4.81
CA ILE A 73 8.95 5.98 -3.55
C ILE A 73 10.36 6.57 -3.54
N GLU A 74 11.37 5.83 -3.99
CA GLU A 74 12.76 6.31 -4.06
C GLU A 74 12.90 7.49 -5.03
N ARG A 75 12.28 7.41 -6.21
CA ARG A 75 12.25 8.48 -7.19
C ARG A 75 11.57 9.75 -6.63
N LEU A 76 10.43 9.59 -5.96
CA LEU A 76 9.72 10.69 -5.33
C LEU A 76 10.56 11.32 -4.22
N THR A 77 11.23 10.51 -3.41
CA THR A 77 12.15 11.00 -2.36
C THR A 77 13.29 11.81 -2.93
N ALA A 78 13.87 11.36 -4.04
CA ALA A 78 14.94 12.08 -4.72
C ALA A 78 14.47 13.40 -5.37
N ALA A 79 13.23 13.43 -5.86
CA ALA A 79 12.64 14.62 -6.46
C ALA A 79 12.19 15.67 -5.42
N HIS A 80 11.93 15.25 -4.17
CA HIS A 80 11.42 16.07 -3.08
C HIS A 80 12.34 16.03 -1.84
N PRO A 81 13.62 16.47 -1.96
CA PRO A 81 14.54 16.40 -0.85
C PRO A 81 14.11 17.32 0.30
N ARG A 82 14.03 16.78 1.52
CA ARG A 82 13.61 17.49 2.74
C ARG A 82 12.13 17.93 2.76
N GLU A 83 11.32 17.38 1.89
CA GLU A 83 9.88 17.66 1.86
C GLU A 83 9.10 16.51 2.49
N MET A 84 7.88 16.81 2.91
CA MET A 84 6.89 15.81 3.29
C MET A 84 5.93 15.63 2.12
N ILE A 85 5.79 14.41 1.64
CA ILE A 85 4.85 14.04 0.60
C ILE A 85 3.81 13.08 1.14
N ALA A 86 2.57 13.23 0.72
CA ALA A 86 1.50 12.27 1.00
C ALA A 86 1.31 11.34 -0.20
N VAL A 87 1.49 10.05 0.03
CA VAL A 87 1.28 9.00 -0.97
C VAL A 87 0.00 8.26 -0.65
N VAL A 88 -0.98 8.32 -1.55
CA VAL A 88 -2.25 7.60 -1.41
C VAL A 88 -2.21 6.37 -2.30
N SER A 89 -2.31 5.20 -1.69
CA SER A 89 -2.18 3.91 -2.37
C SER A 89 -3.14 2.87 -1.78
N HIS A 90 -2.91 1.61 -2.05
CA HIS A 90 -3.73 0.46 -1.68
C HIS A 90 -3.05 -0.39 -0.61
N ALA A 91 -3.82 -1.16 0.15
CA ALA A 91 -3.33 -1.87 1.33
C ALA A 91 -2.14 -2.78 1.02
N ASP A 92 -2.24 -3.61 -0.03
CA ASP A 92 -1.17 -4.56 -0.33
C ASP A 92 0.10 -3.86 -0.83
N VAL A 93 -0.04 -2.81 -1.64
CA VAL A 93 1.09 -2.01 -2.13
C VAL A 93 1.79 -1.31 -0.95
N ILE A 94 1.03 -0.69 -0.04
CA ILE A 94 1.58 -0.05 1.17
C ILE A 94 2.33 -1.07 2.03
N LYS A 95 1.74 -2.26 2.28
CA LYS A 95 2.39 -3.33 3.04
C LYS A 95 3.70 -3.78 2.39
N MET A 96 3.73 -3.93 1.06
CA MET A 96 4.94 -4.33 0.34
C MET A 96 6.07 -3.30 0.44
N VAL A 97 5.74 -2.01 0.35
CA VAL A 97 6.70 -0.92 0.57
C VAL A 97 7.22 -0.95 2.01
N LEU A 98 6.33 -1.04 3.00
CA LEU A 98 6.73 -1.12 4.40
C LEU A 98 7.59 -2.36 4.69
N ALA A 99 7.21 -3.52 4.14
CA ALA A 99 7.98 -4.76 4.27
C ALA A 99 9.40 -4.61 3.73
N HIS A 100 9.56 -3.95 2.57
CA HIS A 100 10.87 -3.66 1.99
C HIS A 100 11.76 -2.89 2.97
N TYR A 101 11.28 -1.75 3.50
CA TYR A 101 12.08 -0.90 4.41
C TYR A 101 12.26 -1.49 5.81
N LEU A 102 11.42 -2.46 6.22
CA LEU A 102 11.61 -3.25 7.42
C LEU A 102 12.59 -4.41 7.23
N GLY A 103 13.08 -4.67 6.01
CA GLY A 103 13.89 -5.84 5.70
C GLY A 103 13.11 -7.15 5.82
N MET A 104 11.79 -7.12 5.73
CA MET A 104 10.93 -8.30 5.76
C MET A 104 10.91 -8.96 4.39
N HIS A 105 10.99 -10.30 4.38
CA HIS A 105 10.75 -11.04 3.16
C HIS A 105 9.31 -10.82 2.65
N LEU A 106 9.13 -10.73 1.33
CA LEU A 106 7.82 -10.52 0.72
C LEU A 106 6.80 -11.59 1.15
N ASP A 107 7.23 -12.83 1.41
CA ASP A 107 6.35 -13.92 1.83
C ASP A 107 5.66 -13.68 3.20
N VAL A 108 6.10 -12.70 3.94
CA VAL A 108 5.50 -12.38 5.24
C VAL A 108 4.86 -10.97 5.29
N PHE A 109 4.74 -10.28 4.16
CA PHE A 109 4.19 -8.92 4.11
C PHE A 109 2.75 -8.83 4.63
N GLN A 110 1.98 -9.90 4.50
CA GLN A 110 0.60 -9.96 5.01
C GLN A 110 0.50 -9.97 6.55
N ARG A 111 1.62 -10.10 7.26
CA ARG A 111 1.67 -9.88 8.71
C ARG A 111 1.51 -8.41 9.09
N LEU A 112 1.68 -7.50 8.14
CA LEU A 112 1.41 -6.10 8.33
C LEU A 112 -0.09 -5.82 8.12
N VAL A 113 -0.63 -4.95 8.95
CA VAL A 113 -2.02 -4.50 8.83
C VAL A 113 -2.02 -3.07 8.30
N VAL A 114 -2.86 -2.81 7.30
CA VAL A 114 -3.13 -1.47 6.76
C VAL A 114 -4.63 -1.35 6.62
N ALA A 115 -5.24 -0.63 7.55
CA ALA A 115 -6.67 -0.35 7.56
C ALA A 115 -7.03 0.75 6.53
N PRO A 116 -8.27 0.80 6.04
CA PRO A 116 -8.75 1.92 5.24
C PRO A 116 -8.53 3.25 5.95
N ALA A 117 -8.04 4.24 5.21
CA ALA A 117 -7.71 5.58 5.70
C ALA A 117 -6.67 5.64 6.84
N SER A 118 -5.94 4.55 7.13
CA SER A 118 -4.82 4.59 8.08
C SER A 118 -3.64 5.36 7.49
N ILE A 119 -2.80 5.90 8.37
CA ILE A 119 -1.58 6.61 8.02
C ILE A 119 -0.37 5.79 8.46
N SER A 120 0.57 5.58 7.54
CA SER A 120 1.89 5.02 7.86
C SER A 120 2.95 6.04 7.46
N THR A 121 3.92 6.26 8.33
CA THR A 121 4.95 7.29 8.16
C THR A 121 6.30 6.62 7.94
N LEU A 122 6.88 6.86 6.77
CA LEU A 122 8.20 6.39 6.36
C LEU A 122 9.13 7.60 6.22
N SER A 123 10.27 7.56 6.87
CA SER A 123 11.32 8.59 6.76
C SER A 123 12.47 8.10 5.89
N LEU A 124 12.74 8.84 4.83
CA LEU A 124 13.79 8.58 3.85
C LEU A 124 14.67 9.81 3.67
N GLY A 125 15.89 9.63 3.17
CA GLY A 125 16.76 10.74 2.78
C GLY A 125 17.63 11.35 3.90
N PHE A 126 17.43 10.96 5.17
CA PHE A 126 18.22 11.42 6.31
C PHE A 126 18.87 10.23 7.05
N GLY A 127 19.97 9.72 6.52
CA GLY A 127 20.63 8.57 7.12
C GLY A 127 19.95 7.25 6.75
N ARG A 128 19.69 6.39 7.76
CA ARG A 128 19.04 5.10 7.51
C ARG A 128 17.51 5.29 7.38
N PRO A 129 16.86 4.63 6.42
CA PRO A 129 15.41 4.58 6.36
C PRO A 129 14.82 4.04 7.67
N TYR A 130 13.72 4.63 8.14
CA TYR A 130 12.98 4.11 9.29
C TYR A 130 11.48 4.37 9.15
N ILE A 131 10.69 3.52 9.78
CA ILE A 131 9.24 3.67 9.87
C ILE A 131 8.92 4.32 11.20
N ALA A 132 8.38 5.55 11.16
CA ALA A 132 8.04 6.34 12.35
C ALA A 132 6.66 5.99 12.92
N GLY A 133 5.77 5.42 12.10
CA GLY A 133 4.45 4.97 12.50
C GLY A 133 3.85 4.05 11.45
N MET A 134 2.99 3.12 11.89
CA MET A 134 2.28 2.19 11.00
C MET A 134 0.82 2.10 11.37
N ASN A 135 -0.04 2.09 10.36
CA ASN A 135 -1.47 1.82 10.50
C ASN A 135 -2.15 2.72 11.56
N ASP A 136 -1.75 3.96 11.65
CA ASP A 136 -2.36 4.91 12.59
C ASP A 136 -3.75 5.31 12.11
N THR A 137 -4.76 5.07 12.96
CA THR A 137 -6.17 5.42 12.75
C THR A 137 -6.69 6.35 13.82
N ALA A 138 -5.83 6.96 14.65
CA ALA A 138 -6.23 7.80 15.78
C ALA A 138 -7.14 8.98 15.35
N HIS A 139 -6.92 9.53 14.15
CA HIS A 139 -7.75 10.57 13.57
C HIS A 139 -9.19 10.12 13.23
N LEU A 140 -9.48 8.81 13.21
CA LEU A 140 -10.81 8.26 12.94
C LEU A 140 -11.64 7.98 14.20
N LEU A 141 -11.04 8.05 15.39
CA LEU A 141 -11.70 7.66 16.65
C LEU A 141 -13.00 8.45 16.94
N HIS A 142 -13.11 9.68 16.43
CA HIS A 142 -14.33 10.48 16.58
C HIS A 142 -15.47 9.97 15.67
N LEU A 143 -15.16 9.29 14.56
CA LEU A 143 -16.17 8.73 13.64
C LEU A 143 -16.75 7.43 14.18
N GLU A 144 -15.99 6.67 14.97
CA GLU A 144 -16.44 5.40 15.55
C GLU A 144 -17.44 5.62 16.70
N LYS A 145 -17.33 6.73 17.44
CA LYS A 145 -18.26 7.07 18.55
C LYS A 145 -19.70 7.28 18.10
N GLY A 146 -19.96 7.43 16.81
CA GLY A 146 -21.29 7.55 16.22
C GLY A 146 -21.89 6.24 15.66
N ARG A 147 -21.11 5.17 15.57
CA ARG A 147 -21.60 3.87 15.16
C ARG A 147 -22.19 3.11 16.34
N LYS A 148 -23.51 2.90 16.34
CA LYS A 148 -24.14 1.93 17.24
C LYS A 148 -23.53 0.54 16.96
N PRO A 149 -23.16 -0.23 18.00
CA PRO A 149 -22.74 -1.62 17.82
C PRO A 149 -23.87 -2.39 17.10
N ALA A 150 -23.48 -3.16 16.11
CA ALA A 150 -24.40 -4.04 15.38
C ALA A 150 -24.80 -5.25 16.25
#